data_4245bec31bf0b16f4d8ab85d2e558b8b
#
_entry.id   4245bec31bf0b16f4d8ab85d2e558b8b
#
_cell.length_a   1.000
_cell.length_b   1.000
_cell.length_c   1.000
_cell.angle_alpha   90.00
_cell.angle_beta   90.00
_cell.angle_gamma   90.00
#
_symmetry.space_group_name_H-M   'P 1'
#
loop_
_entity.id
_entity.type
_entity.pdbx_description
1 polymer ?
#
loop_
_entity_poly.entity_id
_entity_poly.type
_entity_poly.pdbx_seq_one_letter_code
_entity_poly.pdbx_strand_id
1 'polypeptide(L)'
;MSLSLPVLDEAGPVREATGSLLNAFRGVVNTADEVAATWNGLGAAYSAPEAPVVLAAMARPGVYARTLAGHAETACAALMVYADRLDELKTIREQLAADIAAHEAKAAAISQCPVQGDDATAQQHQLNLLCSEAVALEGRVARFVQALEDAQQECSSKIHAVQGNTAHVGGGVVNLAGGGPGLIPIEPDLRVWEIDEARHGRLRSGETTQETGANGEALGLGEPVAGESATMPRPEPWKYPGDSEGEGSGPYAQRGANLGDYATHEAAASAAGLMQPFWPDAARNLMHFLGNSGKPIDMNTNGMLNDLPKLQSKVNSDIESYVDKAVKDAKNSGYAGPMTYPFVTEWQDNYAKKNENENWFYATGGYQHATAGTITVYPDGSYTYKYQVHTADRYNWDGNKKTGIGPLTVTDKQLQELHRAGIAQEYDLIGESTIRTGP
;
A
#
# COMPACT_ATOMS: atom_id res chain seq x y z
N MET A 1 -28.65 13.07 22.99
CA MET A 1 -27.63 12.93 21.95
C MET A 1 -26.36 12.50 22.63
N SER A 2 -25.66 11.51 22.09
CA SER A 2 -24.35 11.10 22.65
C SER A 2 -23.29 11.98 22.03
N LEU A 3 -22.58 12.77 22.83
CA LEU A 3 -21.44 13.59 22.42
C LEU A 3 -20.24 12.67 22.28
N SER A 4 -19.79 12.37 21.05
CA SER A 4 -18.60 11.57 20.82
C SER A 4 -17.39 12.45 20.47
N LEU A 5 -16.25 12.15 21.08
CA LEU A 5 -14.97 12.80 20.78
C LEU A 5 -14.18 11.96 19.79
N PRO A 6 -13.53 12.57 18.76
CA PRO A 6 -12.67 11.85 17.86
C PRO A 6 -11.48 11.23 18.58
N VAL A 7 -10.94 10.17 17.99
CA VAL A 7 -9.68 9.56 18.43
C VAL A 7 -8.55 10.47 17.97
N LEU A 8 -7.56 10.69 18.84
CA LEU A 8 -6.34 11.42 18.50
C LEU A 8 -5.22 10.43 18.24
N ASP A 9 -4.36 10.79 17.30
CA ASP A 9 -3.07 10.13 17.14
C ASP A 9 -2.19 10.38 18.38
N GLU A 10 -1.25 9.48 18.64
CA GLU A 10 -0.31 9.66 19.73
C GLU A 10 0.92 10.46 19.26
N ALA A 11 1.28 11.50 20.02
CA ALA A 11 2.42 12.36 19.70
C ALA A 11 3.78 11.62 19.77
N GLY A 12 3.90 10.61 20.65
CA GLY A 12 5.12 9.84 20.85
C GLY A 12 5.61 9.14 19.56
N PRO A 13 4.80 8.27 18.95
CA PRO A 13 5.14 7.63 17.67
C PRO A 13 5.46 8.61 16.54
N VAL A 14 4.77 9.77 16.47
CA VAL A 14 5.06 10.81 15.48
C VAL A 14 6.47 11.37 15.68
N ARG A 15 6.87 11.66 16.94
CA ARG A 15 8.22 12.15 17.25
C ARG A 15 9.30 11.12 16.96
N GLU A 16 9.05 9.85 17.30
CA GLU A 16 10.00 8.76 17.06
C GLU A 16 10.24 8.54 15.56
N ALA A 17 9.14 8.45 14.78
CA ALA A 17 9.23 8.33 13.33
C ALA A 17 9.95 9.53 12.71
N THR A 18 9.67 10.76 13.17
CA THR A 18 10.32 11.99 12.71
C THR A 18 11.82 11.98 13.02
N GLY A 19 12.21 11.53 14.19
CA GLY A 19 13.62 11.40 14.58
C GLY A 19 14.36 10.37 13.73
N SER A 20 13.74 9.24 13.47
CA SER A 20 14.29 8.18 12.63
C SER A 20 14.47 8.65 11.19
N LEU A 21 13.49 9.34 10.64
CA LEU A 21 13.53 9.91 9.30
C LEU A 21 14.67 10.93 9.15
N LEU A 22 14.79 11.85 10.10
CA LEU A 22 15.85 12.85 10.11
C LEU A 22 17.26 12.22 10.14
N ASN A 23 17.44 11.17 10.94
CA ASN A 23 18.70 10.44 11.01
C ASN A 23 19.01 9.71 9.70
N ALA A 24 18.01 9.12 9.06
CA ALA A 24 18.18 8.48 7.75
C ALA A 24 18.68 9.47 6.68
N PHE A 25 18.07 10.64 6.58
CA PHE A 25 18.50 11.67 5.61
C PHE A 25 19.90 12.22 5.90
N ARG A 26 20.25 12.37 7.18
CA ARG A 26 21.63 12.72 7.55
C ARG A 26 22.63 11.64 7.12
N GLY A 27 22.24 10.37 7.25
CA GLY A 27 23.03 9.25 6.74
C GLY A 27 23.27 9.33 5.23
N VAL A 28 22.24 9.67 4.46
CA VAL A 28 22.36 9.85 3.00
C VAL A 28 23.35 10.96 2.65
N VAL A 29 23.30 12.10 3.34
CA VAL A 29 24.27 13.21 3.12
C VAL A 29 25.68 12.75 3.44
N ASN A 30 25.90 12.10 4.58
CA ASN A 30 27.22 11.61 4.97
C ASN A 30 27.77 10.61 3.94
N THR A 31 26.95 9.68 3.49
CA THR A 31 27.36 8.71 2.45
C THR A 31 27.68 9.42 1.13
N ALA A 32 26.90 10.41 0.72
CA ALA A 32 27.17 11.19 -0.49
C ALA A 32 28.51 11.97 -0.39
N ASP A 33 28.79 12.54 0.79
CA ASP A 33 30.04 13.26 1.04
C ASP A 33 31.29 12.32 1.09
N GLU A 34 31.16 11.11 1.67
CA GLU A 34 32.18 10.06 1.68
C GLU A 34 32.47 9.57 0.26
N VAL A 35 31.44 9.30 -0.53
CA VAL A 35 31.61 8.90 -1.94
C VAL A 35 32.26 10.00 -2.74
N ALA A 36 31.85 11.27 -2.57
CA ALA A 36 32.45 12.40 -3.25
C ALA A 36 33.93 12.58 -2.87
N ALA A 37 34.29 12.39 -1.59
CA ALA A 37 35.67 12.45 -1.12
C ALA A 37 36.52 11.32 -1.74
N THR A 38 36.01 10.09 -1.78
CA THR A 38 36.68 8.95 -2.43
C THR A 38 36.86 9.20 -3.92
N TRP A 39 35.84 9.70 -4.60
CA TRP A 39 35.87 10.02 -6.03
C TRP A 39 36.86 11.10 -6.36
N ASN A 40 36.94 12.15 -5.57
CA ASN A 40 37.93 13.22 -5.73
C ASN A 40 39.37 12.70 -5.57
N GLY A 41 39.59 11.64 -4.80
CA GLY A 41 40.86 10.95 -4.67
C GLY A 41 41.35 10.33 -6.00
N LEU A 42 40.46 10.02 -6.93
CA LEU A 42 40.85 9.55 -8.28
C LEU A 42 41.67 10.56 -9.04
N GLY A 43 41.55 11.86 -8.76
CA GLY A 43 42.33 12.92 -9.42
C GLY A 43 43.84 12.78 -9.26
N ALA A 44 44.33 12.06 -8.26
CA ALA A 44 45.74 11.76 -8.08
C ALA A 44 46.26 10.61 -8.97
N ALA A 45 45.35 9.73 -9.45
CA ALA A 45 45.68 8.52 -10.21
C ALA A 45 45.15 8.54 -11.65
N TYR A 46 44.19 9.42 -11.96
CA TYR A 46 43.56 9.49 -13.27
C TYR A 46 43.95 10.77 -14.01
N SER A 47 44.73 10.61 -15.10
CA SER A 47 45.22 11.71 -15.95
C SER A 47 44.83 11.41 -17.40
N ALA A 48 43.70 11.99 -17.84
CA ALA A 48 43.17 11.88 -19.19
C ALA A 48 42.51 13.21 -19.58
N PRO A 49 42.32 13.54 -20.87
CA PRO A 49 41.67 14.78 -21.31
C PRO A 49 40.27 14.98 -20.72
N GLU A 50 39.53 13.90 -20.44
CA GLU A 50 38.20 13.88 -19.85
C GLU A 50 38.19 13.91 -18.31
N ALA A 51 39.33 13.84 -17.65
CA ALA A 51 39.45 13.83 -16.18
C ALA A 51 38.63 14.93 -15.48
N PRO A 52 38.59 16.19 -15.96
CA PRO A 52 37.78 17.23 -15.32
C PRO A 52 36.27 16.91 -15.35
N VAL A 53 35.78 16.30 -16.43
CA VAL A 53 34.36 15.93 -16.57
C VAL A 53 34.03 14.76 -15.64
N VAL A 54 34.88 13.75 -15.60
CA VAL A 54 34.70 12.58 -14.71
C VAL A 54 34.76 13.01 -13.26
N LEU A 55 35.70 13.83 -12.84
CA LEU A 55 35.80 14.28 -11.44
C LEU A 55 34.63 15.18 -11.04
N ALA A 56 34.08 15.98 -11.96
CA ALA A 56 32.92 16.83 -11.69
C ALA A 56 31.59 16.03 -11.60
N ALA A 57 31.56 14.79 -12.07
CA ALA A 57 30.32 13.99 -12.10
C ALA A 57 29.69 13.80 -10.74
N MET A 58 30.48 13.67 -9.66
CA MET A 58 30.00 13.45 -8.29
C MET A 58 29.59 14.75 -7.55
N ALA A 59 29.76 15.92 -8.15
CA ALA A 59 29.28 17.16 -7.54
C ALA A 59 27.75 17.22 -7.42
N ARG A 60 27.04 16.71 -8.43
CA ARG A 60 25.56 16.70 -8.47
C ARG A 60 24.91 15.83 -7.39
N PRO A 61 25.27 14.55 -7.20
CA PRO A 61 24.71 13.71 -6.14
C PRO A 61 24.81 14.35 -4.76
N GLY A 62 25.93 14.98 -4.41
CA GLY A 62 26.10 15.68 -3.14
C GLY A 62 25.19 16.90 -2.98
N VAL A 63 24.90 17.63 -4.06
CA VAL A 63 23.93 18.74 -4.03
C VAL A 63 22.51 18.19 -3.82
N TYR A 64 22.14 17.13 -4.53
CA TYR A 64 20.83 16.50 -4.37
C TYR A 64 20.61 15.94 -2.96
N ALA A 65 21.59 15.22 -2.43
CA ALA A 65 21.53 14.68 -1.07
C ALA A 65 21.27 15.78 -0.02
N ARG A 66 22.01 16.91 -0.12
CA ARG A 66 21.83 18.06 0.79
C ARG A 66 20.48 18.77 0.59
N THR A 67 20.03 18.92 -0.65
CA THR A 67 18.70 19.49 -0.94
C THR A 67 17.59 18.62 -0.34
N LEU A 68 17.67 17.32 -0.56
CA LEU A 68 16.71 16.35 -0.03
C LEU A 68 16.70 16.36 1.50
N ALA A 69 17.88 16.41 2.13
CA ALA A 69 17.97 16.52 3.60
C ALA A 69 17.36 17.82 4.12
N GLY A 70 17.55 18.95 3.44
CA GLY A 70 16.90 20.22 3.81
C GLY A 70 15.37 20.16 3.71
N HIS A 71 14.84 19.47 2.71
CA HIS A 71 13.40 19.24 2.60
C HIS A 71 12.89 18.34 3.72
N ALA A 72 13.63 17.27 4.03
CA ALA A 72 13.28 16.38 5.14
C ALA A 72 13.33 17.12 6.49
N GLU A 73 14.31 17.98 6.72
CA GLU A 73 14.37 18.80 7.94
C GLU A 73 13.15 19.71 8.08
N THR A 74 12.71 20.34 7.01
CA THR A 74 11.52 21.19 7.01
C THR A 74 10.25 20.39 7.27
N ALA A 75 10.09 19.22 6.61
CA ALA A 75 8.96 18.33 6.85
C ALA A 75 8.97 17.77 8.27
N CYS A 76 10.13 17.36 8.80
CA CYS A 76 10.30 16.90 10.17
C CYS A 76 9.95 17.99 11.18
N ALA A 77 10.33 19.25 10.92
CA ALA A 77 9.95 20.36 11.78
C ALA A 77 8.43 20.56 11.82
N ALA A 78 7.73 20.43 10.70
CA ALA A 78 6.27 20.49 10.64
C ALA A 78 5.60 19.36 11.44
N LEU A 79 6.12 18.12 11.33
CA LEU A 79 5.64 16.96 12.09
C LEU A 79 5.88 17.09 13.59
N MET A 80 7.01 17.68 14.01
CA MET A 80 7.27 17.96 15.44
C MET A 80 6.27 18.98 16.00
N VAL A 81 5.98 20.05 15.26
CA VAL A 81 4.95 21.04 15.66
C VAL A 81 3.58 20.38 15.76
N TYR A 82 3.25 19.50 14.83
CA TYR A 82 2.00 18.72 14.88
C TYR A 82 1.94 17.81 16.12
N ALA A 83 3.03 17.13 16.45
CA ALA A 83 3.11 16.29 17.65
C ALA A 83 2.93 17.11 18.93
N ASP A 84 3.51 18.32 19.02
CA ASP A 84 3.29 19.23 20.15
C ASP A 84 1.83 19.65 20.25
N ARG A 85 1.19 19.90 19.11
CA ARG A 85 -0.24 20.25 19.07
C ARG A 85 -1.14 19.09 19.47
N LEU A 86 -0.76 17.84 19.15
CA LEU A 86 -1.48 16.64 19.62
C LEU A 86 -1.45 16.51 21.15
N ASP A 87 -0.34 16.82 21.82
CA ASP A 87 -0.26 16.79 23.29
C ASP A 87 -1.17 17.85 23.94
N GLU A 88 -1.23 19.07 23.36
CA GLU A 88 -2.18 20.09 23.79
C GLU A 88 -3.64 19.64 23.62
N LEU A 89 -3.96 19.10 22.44
CA LEU A 89 -5.30 18.60 22.11
C LEU A 89 -5.69 17.40 22.98
N LYS A 90 -4.75 16.55 23.37
CA LYS A 90 -4.98 15.43 24.29
C LYS A 90 -5.47 15.95 25.65
N THR A 91 -4.83 16.96 26.18
CA THR A 91 -5.23 17.59 27.46
C THR A 91 -6.66 18.17 27.36
N ILE A 92 -6.97 18.88 26.26
CA ILE A 92 -8.30 19.43 26.03
C ILE A 92 -9.35 18.31 25.88
N ARG A 93 -9.02 17.24 25.19
CA ARG A 93 -9.90 16.08 24.99
C ARG A 93 -10.22 15.39 26.31
N GLU A 94 -9.23 15.20 27.18
CA GLU A 94 -9.41 14.59 28.52
C GLU A 94 -10.37 15.43 29.36
N GLN A 95 -10.21 16.76 29.35
CA GLN A 95 -11.09 17.68 30.06
C GLN A 95 -12.53 17.63 29.49
N LEU A 96 -12.68 17.65 28.15
CA LEU A 96 -13.98 17.53 27.52
C LEU A 96 -14.67 16.21 27.83
N ALA A 97 -13.93 15.11 27.84
CA ALA A 97 -14.46 13.79 28.19
C ALA A 97 -14.98 13.76 29.64
N ALA A 98 -14.24 14.37 30.57
CA ALA A 98 -14.69 14.49 31.95
C ALA A 98 -15.95 15.35 32.09
N ASP A 99 -16.02 16.48 31.39
CA ASP A 99 -17.16 17.39 31.43
C ASP A 99 -18.42 16.73 30.80
N ILE A 100 -18.26 15.98 29.70
CA ILE A 100 -19.34 15.19 29.07
C ILE A 100 -19.87 14.13 30.05
N ALA A 101 -18.98 13.37 30.68
CA ALA A 101 -19.35 12.35 31.66
C ALA A 101 -20.08 12.97 32.88
N ALA A 102 -19.63 14.12 33.36
CA ALA A 102 -20.29 14.84 34.44
C ALA A 102 -21.70 15.33 34.05
N HIS A 103 -21.86 15.83 32.83
CA HIS A 103 -23.14 16.22 32.26
C HIS A 103 -24.12 15.04 32.15
N GLU A 104 -23.65 13.90 31.60
CA GLU A 104 -24.44 12.67 31.48
C GLU A 104 -24.89 12.14 32.85
N ALA A 105 -24.02 12.17 33.85
CA ALA A 105 -24.35 11.79 35.21
C ALA A 105 -25.44 12.68 35.81
N LYS A 106 -25.37 14.03 35.62
CA LYS A 106 -26.43 14.97 36.06
C LYS A 106 -27.76 14.67 35.34
N ALA A 107 -27.71 14.42 34.03
CA ALA A 107 -28.92 14.09 33.24
C ALA A 107 -29.58 12.79 33.73
N ALA A 108 -28.76 11.77 34.01
CA ALA A 108 -29.26 10.49 34.55
C ALA A 108 -29.90 10.67 35.96
N ALA A 109 -29.28 11.46 36.81
CA ALA A 109 -29.78 11.74 38.15
C ALA A 109 -31.16 12.42 38.12
N ILE A 110 -31.35 13.43 37.25
CA ILE A 110 -32.64 14.11 37.10
C ILE A 110 -33.71 13.20 36.52
N SER A 111 -33.34 12.31 35.59
CA SER A 111 -34.28 11.36 34.97
C SER A 111 -34.79 10.29 35.95
N GLN A 112 -34.09 10.02 37.03
CA GLN A 112 -34.45 9.04 38.05
C GLN A 112 -35.28 9.62 39.18
N CYS A 113 -35.47 10.95 39.29
CA CYS A 113 -36.27 11.56 40.31
C CYS A 113 -37.74 11.62 39.92
N PRO A 114 -38.66 10.93 40.64
CA PRO A 114 -40.10 11.02 40.36
C PRO A 114 -40.61 12.40 40.73
N VAL A 115 -41.35 13.03 39.81
CA VAL A 115 -41.99 14.35 40.04
C VAL A 115 -43.21 14.20 40.89
N GLN A 116 -43.26 14.84 42.06
CA GLN A 116 -44.48 14.96 42.87
C GLN A 116 -44.79 16.43 43.13
N GLY A 117 -45.94 16.92 42.68
CA GLY A 117 -46.55 18.20 43.06
C GLY A 117 -45.76 19.46 42.64
N ASP A 118 -45.55 20.39 43.56
CA ASP A 118 -44.97 21.73 43.33
C ASP A 118 -43.51 21.74 42.81
N ASP A 119 -42.85 20.58 42.78
CA ASP A 119 -41.45 20.42 42.32
C ASP A 119 -41.27 20.43 40.77
N ALA A 120 -42.38 20.40 40.01
CA ALA A 120 -42.33 20.36 38.54
C ALA A 120 -41.67 21.61 37.96
N THR A 121 -41.84 22.79 38.55
CA THR A 121 -41.23 24.04 38.11
C THR A 121 -39.70 24.03 38.35
N ALA A 122 -39.25 23.53 39.46
CA ALA A 122 -37.85 23.40 39.82
C ALA A 122 -37.15 22.38 38.91
N GLN A 123 -37.81 21.26 38.64
CA GLN A 123 -37.26 20.26 37.70
C GLN A 123 -37.17 20.79 36.26
N GLN A 124 -38.17 21.53 35.79
CA GLN A 124 -38.15 22.17 34.48
C GLN A 124 -37.00 23.18 34.38
N HIS A 125 -36.75 23.93 35.45
CA HIS A 125 -35.58 24.83 35.48
C HIS A 125 -34.25 24.07 35.41
N GLN A 126 -34.10 22.95 36.12
CA GLN A 126 -32.90 22.10 36.05
C GLN A 126 -32.72 21.48 34.64
N LEU A 127 -33.79 21.04 34.00
CA LEU A 127 -33.75 20.56 32.61
C LEU A 127 -33.30 21.66 31.62
N ASN A 128 -33.79 22.88 31.80
CA ASN A 128 -33.36 24.02 30.95
C ASN A 128 -31.86 24.34 31.15
N LEU A 129 -31.35 24.23 32.36
CA LEU A 129 -29.91 24.39 32.66
C LEU A 129 -29.10 23.30 31.99
N LEU A 130 -29.55 22.05 32.08
CA LEU A 130 -28.88 20.91 31.39
C LEU A 130 -28.87 21.08 29.88
N CYS A 131 -29.97 21.55 29.28
CA CYS A 131 -30.00 21.84 27.86
C CYS A 131 -28.98 22.93 27.46
N SER A 132 -28.85 23.97 28.28
CA SER A 132 -27.85 25.03 28.04
C SER A 132 -26.41 24.52 28.20
N GLU A 133 -26.14 23.66 29.23
CA GLU A 133 -24.86 22.97 29.37
C GLU A 133 -24.54 22.08 28.16
N ALA A 134 -25.52 21.31 27.67
CA ALA A 134 -25.34 20.44 26.47
C ALA A 134 -24.93 21.27 25.25
N VAL A 135 -25.62 22.36 24.95
CA VAL A 135 -25.29 23.27 23.83
C VAL A 135 -23.89 23.86 23.98
N ALA A 136 -23.51 24.21 25.22
CA ALA A 136 -22.17 24.75 25.50
C ALA A 136 -21.08 23.66 25.27
N LEU A 137 -21.34 22.41 25.67
CA LEU A 137 -20.46 21.27 25.41
C LEU A 137 -20.34 20.97 23.91
N GLU A 138 -21.48 20.93 23.19
CA GLU A 138 -21.46 20.77 21.72
C GLU A 138 -20.59 21.82 21.05
N GLY A 139 -20.70 23.09 21.44
CA GLY A 139 -19.86 24.15 20.92
C GLY A 139 -18.37 23.99 21.28
N ARG A 140 -18.06 23.40 22.43
CA ARG A 140 -16.66 23.10 22.81
C ARG A 140 -16.12 21.91 22.02
N VAL A 141 -16.91 20.86 21.81
CA VAL A 141 -16.55 19.71 20.95
C VAL A 141 -16.31 20.16 19.52
N ALA A 142 -17.18 21.01 18.97
CA ALA A 142 -16.99 21.54 17.62
C ALA A 142 -15.67 22.34 17.47
N ARG A 143 -15.34 23.18 18.47
CA ARG A 143 -14.04 23.91 18.49
C ARG A 143 -12.85 22.97 18.61
N PHE A 144 -12.97 21.90 19.37
CA PHE A 144 -11.92 20.88 19.48
C PHE A 144 -11.69 20.17 18.14
N VAL A 145 -12.75 19.75 17.46
CA VAL A 145 -12.67 19.11 16.12
C VAL A 145 -12.00 20.07 15.13
N GLN A 146 -12.43 21.35 15.11
CA GLN A 146 -11.84 22.35 14.23
C GLN A 146 -10.34 22.56 14.53
N ALA A 147 -9.94 22.60 15.82
CA ALA A 147 -8.53 22.75 16.19
C ALA A 147 -7.67 21.55 15.77
N LEU A 148 -8.25 20.34 15.75
CA LEU A 148 -7.58 19.16 15.23
C LEU A 148 -7.41 19.23 13.71
N GLU A 149 -8.48 19.60 13.00
CA GLU A 149 -8.45 19.79 11.54
C GLU A 149 -7.45 20.88 11.15
N ASP A 150 -7.44 22.00 11.84
CA ASP A 150 -6.49 23.10 11.62
C ASP A 150 -5.04 22.64 11.81
N ALA A 151 -4.76 21.86 12.86
CA ALA A 151 -3.43 21.33 13.11
C ALA A 151 -2.97 20.36 12.00
N GLN A 152 -3.85 19.49 11.54
CA GLN A 152 -3.59 18.58 10.42
C GLN A 152 -3.37 19.36 9.12
N GLN A 153 -4.21 20.33 8.84
CA GLN A 153 -4.11 21.17 7.64
C GLN A 153 -2.83 22.02 7.64
N GLU A 154 -2.44 22.58 8.78
CA GLU A 154 -1.20 23.35 8.91
C GLU A 154 0.03 22.48 8.66
N CYS A 155 0.09 21.28 9.26
CA CYS A 155 1.15 20.32 9.04
C CYS A 155 1.24 19.92 7.56
N SER A 156 0.11 19.52 6.99
CA SER A 156 -0.01 19.16 5.58
C SER A 156 0.46 20.28 4.65
N SER A 157 0.01 21.51 4.89
CA SER A 157 0.38 22.68 4.08
C SER A 157 1.88 22.97 4.11
N LYS A 158 2.52 22.85 5.29
CA LYS A 158 3.97 23.04 5.44
C LYS A 158 4.77 21.96 4.70
N ILE A 159 4.32 20.71 4.75
CA ILE A 159 4.93 19.61 4.00
C ILE A 159 4.76 19.85 2.49
N HIS A 160 3.57 20.25 2.04
CA HIS A 160 3.34 20.57 0.63
C HIS A 160 4.15 21.78 0.13
N ALA A 161 4.36 22.79 0.98
CA ALA A 161 5.18 23.95 0.62
C ALA A 161 6.65 23.58 0.35
N VAL A 162 7.16 22.54 1.01
CA VAL A 162 8.50 21.98 0.74
C VAL A 162 8.55 21.46 -0.70
N GLN A 163 7.49 20.80 -1.16
CA GLN A 163 7.40 20.27 -2.53
C GLN A 163 7.32 21.38 -3.59
N GLY A 164 6.55 22.45 -3.32
CA GLY A 164 6.45 23.60 -4.23
C GLY A 164 7.78 24.32 -4.44
N ASN A 165 8.63 24.37 -3.42
CA ASN A 165 9.96 24.98 -3.51
C ASN A 165 10.99 24.14 -4.26
N THR A 166 10.79 22.81 -4.39
CA THR A 166 11.67 21.97 -5.23
C THR A 166 11.56 22.31 -6.70
N ALA A 167 10.39 22.77 -7.17
CA ALA A 167 10.19 23.24 -8.54
C ALA A 167 11.02 24.51 -8.85
N HIS A 168 11.37 25.30 -7.85
CA HIS A 168 12.16 26.53 -8.02
C HIS A 168 13.67 26.34 -7.87
N VAL A 169 14.14 25.33 -7.16
CA VAL A 169 15.59 25.04 -7.03
C VAL A 169 16.16 24.39 -8.31
N GLY A 170 15.30 23.78 -9.14
CA GLY A 170 15.65 23.33 -10.49
C GLY A 170 15.70 24.45 -11.55
N GLY A 171 15.30 25.67 -11.21
CA GLY A 171 15.26 26.86 -12.10
C GLY A 171 16.57 27.61 -12.28
N GLY A 172 17.70 27.06 -11.94
CA GLY A 172 18.99 27.50 -12.46
C GLY A 172 19.01 27.18 -13.95
N VAL A 173 18.81 28.19 -14.78
CA VAL A 173 19.01 28.14 -16.23
C VAL A 173 20.41 27.66 -16.50
N VAL A 174 20.63 26.36 -16.63
CA VAL A 174 21.79 25.80 -17.29
C VAL A 174 21.42 25.73 -18.76
N ASN A 175 21.88 26.72 -19.48
CA ASN A 175 21.84 26.78 -20.92
C ASN A 175 22.70 25.62 -21.46
N LEU A 176 22.09 24.44 -21.70
CA LEU A 176 22.70 23.29 -22.34
C LEU A 176 22.66 23.45 -23.84
N ALA A 177 23.33 24.50 -24.35
CA ALA A 177 23.82 24.50 -25.70
C ALA A 177 25.13 23.70 -25.70
N GLY A 178 25.01 22.42 -25.96
CA GLY A 178 26.12 21.49 -26.06
C GLY A 178 25.69 20.07 -25.76
N GLY A 179 25.51 19.25 -26.81
CA GLY A 179 25.15 17.86 -26.69
C GLY A 179 26.13 17.11 -25.79
N GLY A 180 25.72 16.81 -24.61
CA GLY A 180 26.39 15.90 -23.67
C GLY A 180 25.57 14.59 -23.56
N PRO A 181 26.25 13.46 -23.30
CA PRO A 181 25.60 12.16 -23.21
C PRO A 181 24.52 12.15 -22.13
N GLY A 182 23.43 11.44 -22.46
CA GLY A 182 22.22 11.38 -21.69
C GLY A 182 22.44 11.15 -20.19
N LEU A 183 21.55 11.76 -19.41
CA LEU A 183 21.42 11.52 -17.98
C LEU A 183 21.32 10.00 -17.77
N ILE A 184 22.30 9.41 -17.10
CA ILE A 184 22.17 8.07 -16.58
C ILE A 184 21.08 8.18 -15.50
N PRO A 185 19.97 7.46 -15.60
CA PRO A 185 19.00 7.39 -14.51
C PRO A 185 19.78 6.91 -13.28
N ILE A 186 19.66 7.62 -12.16
CA ILE A 186 20.07 7.07 -10.87
C ILE A 186 19.01 6.03 -10.57
N GLU A 187 19.27 4.78 -10.91
CA GLU A 187 18.48 3.68 -10.38
C GLU A 187 18.64 3.75 -8.85
N PRO A 188 17.54 3.85 -8.09
CA PRO A 188 17.62 3.60 -6.67
C PRO A 188 18.25 2.23 -6.48
N ASP A 189 19.11 2.06 -5.49
CA ASP A 189 19.85 0.82 -5.25
C ASP A 189 18.84 -0.33 -5.00
N LEU A 190 18.42 -0.97 -6.09
CA LEU A 190 17.48 -2.08 -6.12
C LEU A 190 18.03 -3.37 -5.49
N ARG A 191 19.28 -3.35 -4.99
CA ARG A 191 19.93 -4.56 -4.46
C ARG A 191 19.23 -5.15 -3.24
N VAL A 192 18.51 -4.32 -2.48
CA VAL A 192 17.66 -4.84 -1.39
C VAL A 192 16.50 -5.67 -1.96
N TRP A 193 16.06 -5.34 -3.17
CA TRP A 193 14.95 -6.01 -3.88
C TRP A 193 15.44 -7.18 -4.74
N GLU A 194 16.66 -7.11 -5.29
CA GLU A 194 17.31 -8.21 -6.03
C GLU A 194 17.56 -9.45 -5.14
N ILE A 195 17.73 -9.27 -3.83
CA ILE A 195 17.86 -10.41 -2.90
C ILE A 195 16.55 -11.21 -2.81
N ASP A 196 15.40 -10.54 -2.95
CA ASP A 196 14.11 -11.22 -3.02
C ASP A 196 13.87 -11.82 -4.43
N GLU A 197 14.31 -11.18 -5.51
CA GLU A 197 14.30 -11.78 -6.85
C GLU A 197 15.15 -13.05 -6.91
N ALA A 198 16.29 -13.11 -6.24
CA ALA A 198 17.11 -14.32 -6.18
C ALA A 198 16.45 -15.47 -5.43
N ARG A 199 15.59 -15.20 -4.45
CA ARG A 199 14.75 -16.21 -3.77
C ARG A 199 13.60 -16.69 -4.66
N HIS A 200 13.02 -15.83 -5.47
CA HIS A 200 11.88 -16.11 -6.33
C HIS A 200 12.27 -16.39 -7.79
N GLY A 201 13.54 -16.17 -8.16
CA GLY A 201 14.07 -16.42 -9.49
C GLY A 201 14.02 -17.89 -9.95
N ARG A 202 13.67 -18.82 -9.06
CA ARG A 202 13.36 -20.20 -9.44
C ARG A 202 12.00 -20.39 -10.10
N LEU A 203 11.11 -19.40 -10.02
CA LEU A 203 9.79 -19.45 -10.66
C LEU A 203 9.79 -18.90 -12.08
N ARG A 204 10.89 -18.24 -12.50
CA ARG A 204 11.02 -17.63 -13.84
C ARG A 204 11.87 -18.39 -14.83
N SER A 205 12.74 -19.29 -14.39
CA SER A 205 13.41 -20.17 -15.32
C SER A 205 12.37 -21.19 -15.81
N GLY A 206 12.02 -21.12 -17.08
CA GLY A 206 11.17 -22.09 -17.79
C GLY A 206 11.74 -23.51 -17.84
N GLU A 207 12.46 -23.91 -16.83
CA GLU A 207 12.84 -25.26 -16.48
C GLU A 207 11.96 -25.77 -15.35
N THR A 208 10.66 -25.73 -15.52
CA THR A 208 9.85 -26.79 -15.02
C THR A 208 9.81 -27.84 -16.13
N THR A 209 10.68 -28.80 -16.01
CA THR A 209 10.38 -30.16 -16.45
C THR A 209 9.19 -30.65 -15.63
N GLN A 210 8.06 -30.08 -15.84
CA GLN A 210 6.79 -30.71 -15.62
C GLN A 210 6.11 -30.69 -16.94
N GLU A 211 6.04 -31.87 -17.51
CA GLU A 211 5.10 -32.16 -18.55
C GLU A 211 3.82 -31.43 -18.18
N THR A 212 3.54 -30.32 -18.89
CA THR A 212 2.19 -29.93 -19.12
C THR A 212 1.55 -31.20 -19.64
N GLY A 213 0.76 -31.84 -18.80
CA GLY A 213 -0.24 -32.74 -19.32
C GLY A 213 -0.87 -31.94 -20.41
N ALA A 214 -0.60 -32.35 -21.63
CA ALA A 214 -1.24 -31.82 -22.80
C ALA A 214 -2.72 -32.06 -22.58
N ASN A 215 -3.37 -31.01 -22.09
CA ASN A 215 -4.79 -30.77 -22.29
C ASN A 215 -5.07 -29.50 -21.48
N GLY A 216 -5.17 -28.37 -22.17
CA GLY A 216 -5.82 -27.17 -21.69
C GLY A 216 -7.26 -27.52 -21.38
N GLU A 217 -7.48 -28.23 -20.34
CA GLU A 217 -8.77 -28.71 -19.87
C GLU A 217 -8.69 -29.00 -18.39
N ALA A 218 -9.47 -28.51 -17.85
CA ALA A 218 -10.66 -28.56 -17.09
C ALA A 218 -10.62 -27.51 -16.01
N LEU A 219 -11.07 -26.36 -16.34
CA LEU A 219 -11.73 -25.51 -15.36
C LEU A 219 -12.78 -26.39 -14.67
N GLY A 220 -12.67 -26.54 -13.37
CA GLY A 220 -13.59 -27.36 -12.63
C GLY A 220 -12.94 -28.54 -11.92
N LEU A 221 -13.74 -29.54 -11.64
CA LEU A 221 -13.30 -30.83 -11.10
C LEU A 221 -12.83 -31.71 -12.24
N GLY A 222 -11.57 -32.13 -12.20
CA GLY A 222 -10.97 -33.01 -13.18
C GLY A 222 -11.31 -34.49 -12.93
N GLU A 223 -10.90 -35.35 -13.89
CA GLU A 223 -11.12 -36.79 -13.79
C GLU A 223 -10.40 -37.37 -12.55
N PRO A 224 -11.08 -38.27 -11.81
CA PRO A 224 -10.50 -38.87 -10.62
C PRO A 224 -9.36 -39.84 -10.94
N VAL A 225 -8.37 -39.83 -10.07
CA VAL A 225 -7.26 -40.77 -10.08
C VAL A 225 -7.42 -41.74 -8.90
N ALA A 226 -7.35 -43.04 -9.16
CA ALA A 226 -7.38 -44.05 -8.09
C ALA A 226 -6.14 -43.91 -7.18
N GLY A 227 -6.38 -43.90 -5.86
CA GLY A 227 -5.33 -43.73 -4.84
C GLY A 227 -5.36 -42.36 -4.16
N GLU A 228 -4.37 -42.12 -3.31
CA GLU A 228 -4.28 -40.92 -2.44
C GLU A 228 -3.46 -39.77 -3.05
N SER A 229 -3.09 -39.87 -4.31
CA SER A 229 -2.23 -38.90 -4.95
C SER A 229 -2.63 -38.64 -6.39
N ALA A 230 -2.71 -37.37 -6.74
CA ALA A 230 -2.80 -36.87 -8.09
C ALA A 230 -1.89 -35.64 -8.25
N THR A 231 -1.50 -35.34 -9.48
CA THR A 231 -0.76 -34.11 -9.78
C THR A 231 -1.68 -32.92 -9.53
N MET A 232 -1.22 -31.95 -8.74
CA MET A 232 -1.94 -30.70 -8.53
C MET A 232 -1.90 -29.93 -9.84
N PRO A 233 -3.06 -29.56 -10.40
CA PRO A 233 -3.12 -28.77 -11.61
C PRO A 233 -2.68 -27.33 -11.33
N ARG A 234 -2.48 -26.54 -12.40
CA ARG A 234 -2.26 -25.09 -12.31
C ARG A 234 -3.31 -24.38 -13.15
N PRO A 235 -3.76 -23.19 -12.73
CA PRO A 235 -4.61 -22.38 -13.58
C PRO A 235 -3.88 -21.98 -14.87
N GLU A 236 -4.64 -21.68 -15.92
CA GLU A 236 -4.07 -21.09 -17.12
C GLU A 236 -3.26 -19.84 -16.76
N PRO A 237 -2.13 -19.59 -17.45
CA PRO A 237 -1.34 -18.39 -17.22
C PRO A 237 -2.21 -17.14 -17.31
N TRP A 238 -2.16 -16.32 -16.27
CA TRP A 238 -2.93 -15.09 -16.26
C TRP A 238 -2.52 -14.17 -17.39
N LYS A 239 -3.51 -13.55 -18.01
CA LYS A 239 -3.31 -12.55 -19.04
C LYS A 239 -4.12 -11.32 -18.66
N TYR A 240 -3.48 -10.18 -18.72
CA TYR A 240 -4.19 -8.92 -18.51
C TYR A 240 -5.33 -8.79 -19.53
N PRO A 241 -6.58 -8.62 -19.11
CA PRO A 241 -7.72 -8.56 -20.03
C PRO A 241 -7.74 -7.28 -20.90
N GLY A 242 -6.86 -6.32 -20.60
CA GLY A 242 -6.84 -5.00 -21.21
C GLY A 242 -7.59 -3.97 -20.38
N ASP A 243 -7.34 -2.70 -20.68
CA ASP A 243 -8.08 -1.60 -20.07
C ASP A 243 -9.49 -1.51 -20.67
N SER A 244 -10.49 -1.22 -19.83
CA SER A 244 -11.79 -0.78 -20.30
C SER A 244 -11.67 0.59 -20.97
N GLU A 245 -12.65 0.96 -21.79
CA GLU A 245 -12.63 2.25 -22.48
C GLU A 245 -12.51 3.42 -21.47
N GLY A 246 -11.41 4.18 -21.57
CA GLY A 246 -11.08 5.29 -20.67
C GLY A 246 -10.35 4.91 -19.37
N GLU A 247 -10.02 3.63 -19.18
CA GLU A 247 -9.18 3.14 -18.08
C GLU A 247 -7.74 2.92 -18.54
N GLY A 248 -6.83 2.77 -17.56
CA GLY A 248 -5.41 2.52 -17.78
C GLY A 248 -4.61 3.74 -18.20
N SER A 249 -3.30 3.57 -18.29
CA SER A 249 -2.38 4.67 -18.63
C SER A 249 -2.22 4.90 -20.12
N GLY A 250 -2.68 3.99 -20.95
CA GLY A 250 -2.41 4.01 -22.39
C GLY A 250 -0.98 3.55 -22.72
N PRO A 251 -0.49 3.79 -23.94
CA PRO A 251 0.82 3.32 -24.33
C PRO A 251 1.97 3.97 -23.55
N TYR A 252 2.97 3.17 -23.20
CA TYR A 252 4.18 3.61 -22.53
C TYR A 252 5.01 4.56 -23.41
N ALA A 253 5.65 5.58 -22.80
CA ALA A 253 6.56 6.53 -23.44
C ALA A 253 5.96 7.27 -24.65
N GLN A 254 4.69 7.67 -24.59
CA GLN A 254 4.01 8.41 -25.67
C GLN A 254 4.61 9.81 -25.89
N ARG A 255 5.24 10.39 -24.86
CA ARG A 255 5.83 11.72 -24.90
C ARG A 255 7.13 11.76 -24.12
N GLY A 256 7.94 12.74 -24.37
CA GLY A 256 9.11 13.02 -23.53
C GLY A 256 8.71 13.52 -22.14
N ALA A 257 9.52 13.17 -21.15
CA ALA A 257 9.36 13.67 -19.78
C ALA A 257 9.73 15.15 -19.68
N ASN A 258 8.98 15.90 -18.87
CA ASN A 258 9.24 17.29 -18.53
C ASN A 258 9.63 17.43 -17.05
N LEU A 259 10.03 18.63 -16.62
CA LEU A 259 10.45 18.88 -15.23
C LEU A 259 9.33 18.57 -14.21
N GLY A 260 8.04 18.79 -14.56
CA GLY A 260 6.90 18.48 -13.71
C GLY A 260 6.77 16.96 -13.50
N ASP A 261 7.05 16.15 -14.53
CA ASP A 261 7.03 14.69 -14.42
C ASP A 261 8.11 14.19 -13.45
N TYR A 262 9.35 14.72 -13.57
CA TYR A 262 10.41 14.36 -12.62
C TYR A 262 10.08 14.80 -11.18
N ALA A 263 9.51 15.99 -10.99
CA ALA A 263 9.07 16.44 -9.68
C ALA A 263 7.96 15.53 -9.09
N THR A 264 7.02 15.08 -9.92
CA THR A 264 5.98 14.13 -9.54
C THR A 264 6.58 12.77 -9.19
N HIS A 265 7.54 12.28 -9.98
CA HIS A 265 8.25 11.03 -9.72
C HIS A 265 8.93 11.04 -8.35
N GLU A 266 9.72 12.09 -8.05
CA GLU A 266 10.39 12.26 -6.76
C GLU A 266 9.40 12.38 -5.59
N ALA A 267 8.29 13.10 -5.78
CA ALA A 267 7.23 13.19 -4.79
C ALA A 267 6.59 11.82 -4.51
N ALA A 268 6.34 11.02 -5.56
CA ALA A 268 5.80 9.68 -5.44
C ALA A 268 6.78 8.73 -4.74
N ALA A 269 8.07 8.80 -5.07
CA ALA A 269 9.11 8.01 -4.41
C ALA A 269 9.24 8.35 -2.92
N SER A 270 9.19 9.64 -2.59
CA SER A 270 9.18 10.10 -1.20
C SER A 270 7.94 9.61 -0.45
N ALA A 271 6.76 9.67 -1.08
CA ALA A 271 5.52 9.14 -0.52
C ALA A 271 5.62 7.63 -0.25
N ALA A 272 6.14 6.84 -1.19
CA ALA A 272 6.35 5.42 -1.01
C ALA A 272 7.29 5.12 0.18
N GLY A 273 8.38 5.87 0.31
CA GLY A 273 9.28 5.75 1.46
C GLY A 273 8.62 6.03 2.81
N LEU A 274 7.76 7.04 2.88
CA LEU A 274 6.99 7.37 4.09
C LEU A 274 5.90 6.33 4.41
N MET A 275 5.34 5.69 3.39
CA MET A 275 4.29 4.69 3.53
C MET A 275 4.83 3.31 3.93
N GLN A 276 6.08 3.01 3.63
CA GLN A 276 6.67 1.68 3.81
C GLN A 276 6.46 1.06 5.20
N PRO A 277 6.56 1.77 6.34
CA PRO A 277 6.32 1.19 7.66
C PRO A 277 4.87 0.77 7.90
N PHE A 278 3.91 1.39 7.20
CA PHE A 278 2.47 1.20 7.42
C PHE A 278 1.83 0.34 6.32
N TRP A 279 2.28 0.52 5.08
CA TRP A 279 1.75 -0.15 3.88
C TRP A 279 2.90 -0.69 3.02
N PRO A 280 3.59 -1.75 3.49
CA PRO A 280 4.83 -2.23 2.87
C PRO A 280 4.63 -2.74 1.43
N ASP A 281 3.52 -3.45 1.15
CA ASP A 281 3.26 -3.95 -0.20
C ASP A 281 2.89 -2.82 -1.15
N ALA A 282 2.08 -1.85 -0.71
CA ALA A 282 1.76 -0.66 -1.49
C ALA A 282 3.01 0.17 -1.81
N ALA A 283 3.88 0.39 -0.83
CA ALA A 283 5.13 1.13 -1.01
C ALA A 283 6.07 0.40 -1.98
N ARG A 284 6.22 -0.92 -1.83
CA ARG A 284 7.01 -1.77 -2.73
C ARG A 284 6.51 -1.66 -4.17
N ASN A 285 5.21 -1.82 -4.37
CA ASN A 285 4.62 -1.82 -5.70
C ASN A 285 4.76 -0.44 -6.37
N LEU A 286 4.55 0.66 -5.63
CA LEU A 286 4.76 2.01 -6.14
C LEU A 286 6.24 2.26 -6.50
N MET A 287 7.19 1.84 -5.66
CA MET A 287 8.61 1.98 -5.94
C MET A 287 9.03 1.17 -7.18
N HIS A 288 8.48 -0.02 -7.37
CA HIS A 288 8.76 -0.81 -8.58
C HIS A 288 8.22 -0.15 -9.86
N PHE A 289 7.02 0.44 -9.79
CA PHE A 289 6.45 1.25 -10.88
C PHE A 289 7.38 2.41 -11.24
N LEU A 290 7.84 3.16 -10.24
CA LEU A 290 8.76 4.30 -10.40
C LEU A 290 10.14 3.86 -10.91
N GLY A 291 10.57 2.63 -10.58
CA GLY A 291 11.80 2.03 -11.10
C GLY A 291 11.79 1.75 -12.61
N ASN A 292 10.66 1.96 -13.27
CA ASN A 292 10.53 1.97 -14.74
C ASN A 292 11.00 0.69 -15.46
N SER A 293 10.94 -0.46 -14.78
CA SER A 293 11.42 -1.73 -15.35
C SER A 293 10.39 -2.42 -16.25
N GLY A 294 9.10 -2.23 -15.97
CA GLY A 294 7.99 -2.95 -16.60
C GLY A 294 7.99 -4.46 -16.39
N LYS A 295 8.93 -4.98 -15.60
CA LYS A 295 9.04 -6.42 -15.33
C LYS A 295 8.01 -6.85 -14.30
N PRO A 296 7.36 -8.01 -14.48
CA PRO A 296 6.48 -8.56 -13.45
C PRO A 296 7.23 -8.79 -12.13
N ILE A 297 6.51 -8.62 -11.00
CA ILE A 297 7.02 -8.98 -9.66
C ILE A 297 6.04 -9.87 -8.92
N ASP A 298 6.54 -10.53 -7.88
CA ASP A 298 5.73 -11.42 -7.04
C ASP A 298 4.69 -10.63 -6.25
N MET A 299 3.45 -11.15 -6.24
CA MET A 299 2.37 -10.69 -5.37
C MET A 299 2.34 -11.57 -4.12
N ASN A 300 2.45 -10.98 -2.94
CA ASN A 300 2.47 -11.69 -1.67
C ASN A 300 1.11 -12.34 -1.35
N THR A 301 0.77 -13.41 -2.07
CA THR A 301 -0.52 -14.13 -1.95
C THR A 301 -0.76 -14.67 -0.53
N ASN A 302 0.30 -15.11 0.17
CA ASN A 302 0.16 -15.56 1.56
C ASN A 302 -0.25 -14.41 2.49
N GLY A 303 0.32 -13.23 2.32
CA GLY A 303 -0.07 -12.02 3.03
C GLY A 303 -1.52 -11.66 2.74
N MET A 304 -1.93 -11.65 1.47
CA MET A 304 -3.32 -11.37 1.08
C MET A 304 -4.32 -12.32 1.73
N LEU A 305 -4.03 -13.62 1.75
CA LEU A 305 -4.90 -14.62 2.39
C LEU A 305 -5.03 -14.43 3.91
N ASN A 306 -4.00 -13.90 4.56
CA ASN A 306 -4.04 -13.61 6.00
C ASN A 306 -4.80 -12.31 6.30
N ASP A 307 -4.65 -11.31 5.45
CA ASP A 307 -5.10 -9.94 5.69
C ASP A 307 -6.46 -9.61 5.10
N LEU A 308 -6.94 -10.42 4.12
CA LEU A 308 -8.20 -10.22 3.41
C LEU A 308 -9.19 -11.36 3.69
N PRO A 309 -10.02 -11.27 4.73
CA PRO A 309 -10.97 -12.32 5.10
C PRO A 309 -11.95 -12.69 3.99
N LYS A 310 -12.29 -11.74 3.11
CA LYS A 310 -13.18 -12.01 1.98
C LYS A 310 -12.53 -12.90 0.91
N LEU A 311 -11.24 -12.68 0.62
CA LEU A 311 -10.48 -13.55 -0.25
C LEU A 311 -10.44 -14.97 0.33
N GLN A 312 -10.09 -15.11 1.61
CA GLN A 312 -10.06 -16.40 2.27
C GLN A 312 -11.43 -17.10 2.26
N SER A 313 -12.51 -16.32 2.47
CA SER A 313 -13.88 -16.86 2.42
C SER A 313 -14.27 -17.37 1.03
N LYS A 314 -13.90 -16.64 -0.04
CA LYS A 314 -14.14 -17.08 -1.42
C LYS A 314 -13.38 -18.37 -1.72
N VAL A 315 -12.09 -18.41 -1.39
CA VAL A 315 -11.25 -19.61 -1.56
C VAL A 315 -11.85 -20.82 -0.84
N ASN A 316 -12.29 -20.64 0.42
CA ASN A 316 -12.94 -21.72 1.16
C ASN A 316 -14.24 -22.19 0.49
N SER A 317 -15.06 -21.26 0.02
CA SER A 317 -16.32 -21.58 -0.68
C SER A 317 -16.06 -22.33 -2.00
N ASP A 318 -15.03 -21.96 -2.73
CA ASP A 318 -14.63 -22.69 -3.93
C ASP A 318 -14.23 -24.13 -3.61
N ILE A 319 -13.38 -24.33 -2.59
CA ILE A 319 -12.93 -25.66 -2.15
C ILE A 319 -14.13 -26.50 -1.70
N GLU A 320 -15.01 -25.95 -0.85
CA GLU A 320 -16.20 -26.66 -0.37
C GLU A 320 -17.09 -27.12 -1.54
N SER A 321 -17.29 -26.26 -2.54
CA SER A 321 -18.06 -26.62 -3.75
C SER A 321 -17.46 -27.81 -4.50
N TYR A 322 -16.11 -27.88 -4.61
CA TYR A 322 -15.46 -29.00 -5.27
C TYR A 322 -15.41 -30.24 -4.39
N VAL A 323 -15.27 -30.12 -3.08
CA VAL A 323 -15.37 -31.22 -2.13
C VAL A 323 -16.74 -31.89 -2.26
N ASP A 324 -17.82 -31.14 -2.27
CA ASP A 324 -19.20 -31.68 -2.41
C ASP A 324 -19.36 -32.47 -3.73
N LYS A 325 -18.83 -31.94 -4.82
CA LYS A 325 -18.83 -32.64 -6.14
C LYS A 325 -18.03 -33.91 -6.10
N ALA A 326 -16.80 -33.87 -5.56
CA ALA A 326 -15.91 -35.01 -5.48
C ALA A 326 -16.48 -36.13 -4.60
N VAL A 327 -17.02 -35.79 -3.43
CA VAL A 327 -17.67 -36.76 -2.52
C VAL A 327 -18.89 -37.41 -3.17
N LYS A 328 -19.70 -36.61 -3.89
CA LYS A 328 -20.86 -37.14 -4.62
C LYS A 328 -20.45 -38.09 -5.74
N ASP A 329 -19.44 -37.73 -6.50
CA ASP A 329 -18.92 -38.56 -7.60
C ASP A 329 -18.29 -39.86 -7.08
N ALA A 330 -17.44 -39.78 -6.06
CA ALA A 330 -16.83 -40.94 -5.43
C ALA A 330 -17.88 -41.95 -4.90
N LYS A 331 -18.97 -41.47 -4.30
CA LYS A 331 -20.10 -42.34 -3.87
C LYS A 331 -20.79 -43.03 -5.06
N ASN A 332 -20.90 -42.35 -6.19
CA ASN A 332 -21.57 -42.89 -7.36
C ASN A 332 -20.67 -43.86 -8.18
N SER A 333 -19.35 -43.74 -8.05
CA SER A 333 -18.38 -44.53 -8.78
C SER A 333 -18.39 -46.02 -8.41
N GLY A 334 -18.78 -46.35 -7.16
CA GLY A 334 -18.72 -47.71 -6.62
C GLY A 334 -17.29 -48.22 -6.39
N TYR A 335 -16.27 -47.39 -6.49
CA TYR A 335 -14.89 -47.77 -6.26
C TYR A 335 -14.61 -47.92 -4.75
N ALA A 336 -13.95 -49.00 -4.37
CA ALA A 336 -13.76 -49.38 -2.97
C ALA A 336 -12.46 -48.79 -2.32
N GLY A 337 -11.67 -48.03 -3.06
CA GLY A 337 -10.45 -47.39 -2.61
C GLY A 337 -10.55 -45.85 -2.56
N PRO A 338 -9.49 -45.17 -2.09
CA PRO A 338 -9.42 -43.71 -2.17
C PRO A 338 -9.40 -43.21 -3.61
N MET A 339 -10.03 -42.08 -3.86
CA MET A 339 -10.04 -41.39 -5.16
C MET A 339 -9.59 -39.96 -5.00
N THR A 340 -8.65 -39.51 -5.81
CA THR A 340 -8.13 -38.15 -5.77
C THR A 340 -8.56 -37.37 -7.01
N TYR A 341 -9.19 -36.25 -6.78
CA TYR A 341 -9.77 -35.35 -7.80
C TYR A 341 -8.92 -34.09 -7.90
N PRO A 342 -8.24 -33.81 -9.01
CA PRO A 342 -7.66 -32.51 -9.26
C PRO A 342 -8.76 -31.48 -9.53
N PHE A 343 -8.55 -30.23 -9.14
CA PHE A 343 -9.50 -29.14 -9.44
C PHE A 343 -8.77 -27.83 -9.69
N VAL A 344 -9.37 -26.98 -10.54
CA VAL A 344 -8.92 -25.62 -10.85
C VAL A 344 -10.13 -24.72 -11.02
N THR A 345 -10.10 -23.52 -10.39
CA THR A 345 -11.11 -22.49 -10.66
C THR A 345 -10.69 -21.61 -11.83
N GLU A 346 -11.66 -20.94 -12.43
CA GLU A 346 -11.38 -19.78 -13.29
C GLU A 346 -10.74 -18.64 -12.49
N TRP A 347 -10.09 -17.70 -13.19
CA TRP A 347 -9.68 -16.43 -12.59
C TRP A 347 -10.91 -15.61 -12.21
N GLN A 348 -10.99 -15.21 -10.95
CA GLN A 348 -12.14 -14.51 -10.35
C GLN A 348 -11.73 -13.13 -9.90
N ASP A 349 -12.56 -12.12 -10.21
CA ASP A 349 -12.35 -10.74 -9.79
C ASP A 349 -12.55 -10.55 -8.30
N ASN A 350 -11.68 -9.73 -7.73
CA ASN A 350 -11.71 -9.31 -6.35
C ASN A 350 -11.35 -7.83 -6.21
N TYR A 351 -11.61 -7.28 -5.04
CA TYR A 351 -11.27 -5.91 -4.70
C TYR A 351 -10.93 -5.79 -3.22
N ALA A 352 -9.72 -5.36 -2.91
CA ALA A 352 -9.31 -5.02 -1.55
C ALA A 352 -9.90 -3.64 -1.18
N LYS A 353 -10.85 -3.61 -0.24
CA LYS A 353 -11.47 -2.36 0.19
C LYS A 353 -10.60 -1.65 1.23
N LYS A 354 -10.56 -0.32 1.16
CA LYS A 354 -9.78 0.50 2.10
C LYS A 354 -10.11 0.21 3.57
N ASN A 355 -11.38 0.02 3.90
CA ASN A 355 -11.84 -0.31 5.25
C ASN A 355 -11.59 -1.77 5.66
N GLU A 356 -11.13 -2.63 4.78
CA GLU A 356 -10.73 -3.99 5.06
C GLU A 356 -9.23 -4.07 5.34
N ASN A 357 -8.41 -3.53 4.45
CA ASN A 357 -6.96 -3.41 4.62
C ASN A 357 -6.41 -2.31 3.71
N GLU A 358 -5.86 -1.24 4.27
CA GLU A 358 -5.34 -0.12 3.50
C GLU A 358 -4.10 -0.48 2.68
N ASN A 359 -3.21 -1.34 3.21
CA ASN A 359 -2.02 -1.77 2.49
C ASN A 359 -2.42 -2.45 1.16
N TRP A 360 -3.34 -3.40 1.19
CA TRP A 360 -3.81 -4.08 -0.02
C TRP A 360 -4.67 -3.21 -0.92
N PHE A 361 -5.43 -2.27 -0.35
CA PHE A 361 -6.19 -1.29 -1.13
C PHE A 361 -5.26 -0.45 -2.02
N TYR A 362 -4.13 0.03 -1.46
CA TYR A 362 -3.16 0.82 -2.23
C TYR A 362 -2.17 -0.03 -3.02
N ALA A 363 -1.95 -1.29 -2.63
CA ALA A 363 -1.02 -2.18 -3.32
C ALA A 363 -1.57 -2.74 -4.63
N THR A 364 -2.88 -3.04 -4.66
CA THR A 364 -3.54 -3.67 -5.81
C THR A 364 -4.88 -3.00 -6.15
N GLY A 365 -5.73 -2.70 -5.14
CA GLY A 365 -7.12 -2.33 -5.37
C GLY A 365 -7.93 -3.50 -5.95
N GLY A 366 -8.09 -3.54 -7.27
CA GLY A 366 -8.63 -4.67 -8.00
C GLY A 366 -7.57 -5.75 -8.24
N TYR A 367 -7.92 -7.02 -8.16
CA TYR A 367 -7.05 -8.14 -8.48
C TYR A 367 -7.87 -9.39 -8.80
N GLN A 368 -7.23 -10.38 -9.41
CA GLN A 368 -7.85 -11.68 -9.67
C GLN A 368 -7.20 -12.79 -8.84
N HIS A 369 -7.96 -13.84 -8.54
CA HIS A 369 -7.43 -15.06 -7.96
C HIS A 369 -7.96 -16.29 -8.67
N ALA A 370 -7.20 -17.37 -8.61
CA ALA A 370 -7.62 -18.72 -8.97
C ALA A 370 -7.13 -19.70 -7.89
N THR A 371 -7.90 -20.75 -7.65
CA THR A 371 -7.56 -21.80 -6.70
C THR A 371 -7.36 -23.11 -7.44
N ALA A 372 -6.25 -23.78 -7.21
CA ALA A 372 -5.97 -25.09 -7.77
C ALA A 372 -5.62 -26.08 -6.65
N GLY A 373 -6.01 -27.34 -6.81
CA GLY A 373 -5.77 -28.31 -5.75
C GLY A 373 -6.11 -29.74 -6.10
N THR A 374 -6.05 -30.58 -5.09
CA THR A 374 -6.48 -31.99 -5.15
C THR A 374 -7.34 -32.32 -3.93
N ILE A 375 -8.41 -33.07 -4.14
CA ILE A 375 -9.30 -33.56 -3.09
C ILE A 375 -9.25 -35.07 -3.10
N THR A 376 -8.84 -35.70 -2.01
CA THR A 376 -8.84 -37.16 -1.84
C THR A 376 -10.06 -37.55 -1.01
N VAL A 377 -10.92 -38.36 -1.60
CA VAL A 377 -12.13 -38.91 -0.94
C VAL A 377 -11.85 -40.38 -0.61
N TYR A 378 -12.13 -40.75 0.64
CA TYR A 378 -11.93 -42.10 1.16
C TYR A 378 -13.26 -42.94 1.11
N PRO A 379 -13.17 -44.27 1.17
CA PRO A 379 -14.36 -45.12 1.09
C PRO A 379 -15.42 -44.90 2.17
N ASP A 380 -14.99 -44.39 3.33
CA ASP A 380 -15.89 -44.04 4.45
C ASP A 380 -16.59 -42.68 4.26
N GLY A 381 -16.27 -41.98 3.18
CA GLY A 381 -16.82 -40.67 2.86
C GLY A 381 -16.06 -39.51 3.49
N SER A 382 -15.00 -39.76 4.27
CA SER A 382 -14.08 -38.72 4.72
C SER A 382 -13.26 -38.21 3.54
N TYR A 383 -12.68 -37.02 3.68
CA TYR A 383 -11.86 -36.43 2.64
C TYR A 383 -10.69 -35.62 3.22
N THR A 384 -9.69 -35.42 2.40
CA THR A 384 -8.61 -34.47 2.63
C THR A 384 -8.38 -33.64 1.35
N TYR A 385 -7.82 -32.45 1.49
CA TYR A 385 -7.48 -31.66 0.32
C TYR A 385 -6.15 -30.92 0.49
N LYS A 386 -5.53 -30.64 -0.66
CA LYS A 386 -4.35 -29.76 -0.79
C LYS A 386 -4.67 -28.72 -1.83
N TYR A 387 -4.34 -27.46 -1.58
CA TYR A 387 -4.60 -26.41 -2.54
C TYR A 387 -3.53 -25.32 -2.51
N GLN A 388 -3.47 -24.57 -3.59
CA GLN A 388 -2.65 -23.39 -3.77
C GLN A 388 -3.52 -22.30 -4.38
N VAL A 389 -3.37 -21.08 -3.89
CA VAL A 389 -4.07 -19.92 -4.43
C VAL A 389 -3.10 -19.13 -5.29
N HIS A 390 -3.54 -18.78 -6.47
CA HIS A 390 -2.83 -17.92 -7.41
C HIS A 390 -3.50 -16.56 -7.44
N THR A 391 -2.72 -15.49 -7.46
CA THR A 391 -3.23 -14.11 -7.54
C THR A 391 -2.53 -13.38 -8.67
N ALA A 392 -3.24 -12.49 -9.32
CA ALA A 392 -2.68 -11.66 -10.38
C ALA A 392 -3.38 -10.31 -10.47
N ASP A 393 -2.63 -9.30 -10.92
CA ASP A 393 -3.13 -7.95 -11.17
C ASP A 393 -2.22 -7.23 -12.18
N ARG A 394 -2.75 -6.21 -12.83
CA ARG A 394 -1.97 -5.22 -13.57
C ARG A 394 -1.83 -3.99 -12.74
N TYR A 395 -0.60 -3.69 -12.26
CA TYR A 395 -0.33 -2.45 -11.57
C TYR A 395 -0.35 -1.29 -12.56
N ASN A 396 -1.50 -0.67 -12.70
CA ASN A 396 -1.81 0.41 -13.63
C ASN A 396 -2.49 1.59 -12.91
N TRP A 397 -2.59 2.72 -13.61
CA TRP A 397 -3.16 3.95 -13.06
C TRP A 397 -4.27 4.50 -13.96
N ASP A 398 -5.49 4.58 -13.41
CA ASP A 398 -6.65 5.12 -14.11
C ASP A 398 -6.75 6.62 -13.86
N GLY A 399 -6.43 7.44 -14.84
CA GLY A 399 -6.42 8.90 -14.70
C GLY A 399 -7.76 9.55 -14.31
N ASN A 400 -8.84 8.79 -14.33
CA ASN A 400 -10.17 9.24 -13.90
C ASN A 400 -10.43 9.00 -12.40
N LYS A 401 -9.61 8.20 -11.72
CA LYS A 401 -9.70 7.97 -10.28
C LYS A 401 -8.98 9.08 -9.52
N LYS A 402 -9.44 9.37 -8.32
CA LYS A 402 -8.83 10.33 -7.39
C LYS A 402 -8.44 9.58 -6.12
N THR A 403 -7.43 8.77 -6.19
CA THR A 403 -6.87 8.11 -5.02
C THR A 403 -5.74 8.98 -4.49
N GLY A 404 -5.91 9.58 -3.31
CA GLY A 404 -4.81 10.26 -2.62
C GLY A 404 -3.91 9.21 -1.98
N ILE A 405 -2.63 9.20 -2.30
CA ILE A 405 -1.67 8.27 -1.73
C ILE A 405 -0.95 8.95 -0.57
N GLY A 406 -1.34 8.60 0.65
CA GLY A 406 -0.71 9.10 1.87
C GLY A 406 -0.91 10.60 2.09
N PRO A 407 -0.08 11.23 2.93
CA PRO A 407 -0.13 12.67 3.21
C PRO A 407 0.32 13.52 2.01
N LEU A 408 0.96 12.91 1.03
CA LEU A 408 1.38 13.54 -0.21
C LEU A 408 0.34 13.21 -1.28
N THR A 409 -0.38 14.23 -1.74
CA THR A 409 -1.45 14.06 -2.72
C THR A 409 -0.86 13.86 -4.13
N VAL A 410 -0.28 12.70 -4.39
CA VAL A 410 -0.01 12.26 -5.76
C VAL A 410 -1.27 11.60 -6.28
N THR A 411 -1.79 12.08 -7.39
CA THR A 411 -3.05 11.58 -7.97
C THR A 411 -2.77 10.48 -8.99
N ASP A 412 -3.75 9.59 -9.18
CA ASP A 412 -3.69 8.55 -10.21
C ASP A 412 -3.36 9.11 -11.60
N LYS A 413 -3.92 10.29 -11.94
CA LYS A 413 -3.61 10.99 -13.18
C LYS A 413 -2.14 11.38 -13.29
N GLN A 414 -1.53 11.83 -12.21
CA GLN A 414 -0.11 12.20 -12.23
C GLN A 414 0.77 10.98 -12.43
N LEU A 415 0.45 9.85 -11.79
CA LEU A 415 1.17 8.58 -11.99
C LEU A 415 0.96 8.03 -13.41
N GLN A 416 -0.27 8.09 -13.94
CA GLN A 416 -0.55 7.78 -15.34
C GLN A 416 0.36 8.59 -16.30
N GLU A 417 0.53 9.88 -16.05
CA GLU A 417 1.38 10.74 -16.88
C GLU A 417 2.87 10.38 -16.79
N LEU A 418 3.36 9.81 -15.68
CA LEU A 418 4.74 9.28 -15.59
C LEU A 418 4.95 8.10 -16.53
N HIS A 419 3.96 7.20 -16.65
CA HIS A 419 3.98 6.09 -17.61
C HIS A 419 4.02 6.60 -19.06
N ARG A 420 3.15 7.57 -19.39
CA ARG A 420 3.14 8.21 -20.70
C ARG A 420 4.42 8.98 -21.02
N ALA A 421 5.09 9.50 -20.00
CA ALA A 421 6.35 10.19 -20.12
C ALA A 421 7.57 9.24 -20.19
N GLY A 422 7.37 7.93 -20.01
CA GLY A 422 8.43 6.92 -20.09
C GLY A 422 9.41 6.93 -18.91
N ILE A 423 9.02 7.46 -17.75
CA ILE A 423 9.84 7.50 -16.54
C ILE A 423 9.29 6.67 -15.37
N ALA A 424 8.15 6.04 -15.55
CA ALA A 424 7.60 4.99 -14.70
C ALA A 424 6.83 4.02 -15.58
N GLN A 425 6.80 2.74 -15.25
CA GLN A 425 6.20 1.75 -16.13
C GLN A 425 5.27 0.80 -15.37
N GLU A 426 4.06 0.59 -15.92
CA GLU A 426 3.12 -0.42 -15.50
C GLU A 426 3.69 -1.82 -15.68
N TYR A 427 3.27 -2.75 -14.82
CA TYR A 427 3.79 -4.11 -14.80
C TYR A 427 2.76 -5.08 -14.23
N ASP A 428 2.99 -6.38 -14.40
CA ASP A 428 2.13 -7.41 -13.86
C ASP A 428 2.58 -7.83 -12.46
N LEU A 429 1.61 -7.96 -11.56
CA LEU A 429 1.75 -8.59 -10.26
C LEU A 429 1.24 -10.02 -10.39
N ILE A 430 2.06 -11.01 -10.09
CA ILE A 430 1.70 -12.44 -10.18
C ILE A 430 2.25 -13.15 -8.96
N GLY A 431 1.40 -13.87 -8.24
CA GLY A 431 1.83 -14.57 -7.04
C GLY A 431 1.13 -15.90 -6.84
N GLU A 432 1.72 -16.72 -6.00
CA GLU A 432 1.13 -17.97 -5.55
C GLU A 432 1.34 -18.18 -4.05
N SER A 433 0.37 -18.79 -3.40
CA SER A 433 0.50 -19.13 -1.98
C SER A 433 1.39 -20.36 -1.79
N THR A 434 1.83 -20.58 -0.58
CA THR A 434 2.27 -21.93 -0.18
C THR A 434 1.14 -22.93 -0.31
N ILE A 435 1.46 -24.20 -0.51
CA ILE A 435 0.46 -25.27 -0.51
C ILE A 435 -0.16 -25.36 0.89
N ARG A 436 -1.48 -25.34 0.92
CA ARG A 436 -2.29 -25.45 2.14
C ARG A 436 -3.06 -26.77 2.14
N THR A 437 -3.38 -27.28 3.30
CA THR A 437 -4.08 -28.54 3.49
C THR A 437 -5.29 -28.35 4.40
N GLY A 438 -6.30 -29.18 4.19
CA GLY A 438 -7.45 -29.26 5.09
C GLY A 438 -7.90 -30.71 5.29
N PRO A 439 -8.86 -30.86 6.23
CA PRO A 439 -9.37 -32.18 6.64
C PRO A 439 -9.89 -32.95 5.49
#